data_a7f48fc8594e5f14e2333780fd7dcfcf
#
_entry.id   a7f48fc8594e5f14e2333780fd7dcfcf
#
_cell.length_a   1.000
_cell.length_b   1.000
_cell.length_c   1.000
_cell.angle_alpha   90.00
_cell.angle_beta   90.00
_cell.angle_gamma   90.00
#
_symmetry.space_group_name_H-M   'P 1'
#
loop_
_entity.id
_entity.type
_entity.pdbx_description
1 polymer ?
#
loop_
_entity_poly.entity_id
_entity_poly.type
_entity_poly.pdbx_seq_one_letter_code
_entity_poly.pdbx_strand_id
1 'polypeptide(L)'
;MPDCTLSEIANVNPTRTLSKGCIAKCYDMSCLPTRGCVPEGGEIKAYNGGVRFQNGDTLIARITPCLENGKAAYINILNDKEVAFGSTEYIVFSPVDTMPSSFYYFLIRSKKFRAFALQYMNGS
;
A
#
# COMPACT_ATOMS: atom_id res chain seq x y z
N MET A 1 1.09 -20.85 -6.69
CA MET A 1 2.17 -20.28 -5.88
C MET A 1 2.71 -21.35 -4.98
N PRO A 2 4.00 -21.54 -4.97
CA PRO A 2 4.59 -22.38 -3.93
C PRO A 2 4.34 -21.76 -2.56
N ASP A 3 4.70 -22.49 -1.54
CA ASP A 3 4.38 -22.17 -0.15
C ASP A 3 5.25 -21.05 0.42
N CYS A 4 5.39 -19.96 -0.33
CA CYS A 4 6.11 -18.79 0.18
C CYS A 4 5.25 -18.02 1.15
N THR A 5 5.85 -17.55 2.23
CA THR A 5 5.17 -16.60 3.10
C THR A 5 5.22 -15.22 2.46
N LEU A 6 4.32 -14.35 2.88
CA LEU A 6 4.27 -12.99 2.36
C LEU A 6 5.60 -12.26 2.60
N SER A 7 6.23 -12.49 3.75
CA SER A 7 7.51 -11.86 4.09
C SER A 7 8.66 -12.31 3.20
N GLU A 8 8.54 -13.43 2.51
CA GLU A 8 9.58 -13.91 1.59
C GLU A 8 9.56 -13.16 0.25
N ILE A 9 8.42 -12.62 -0.14
CA ILE A 9 8.26 -11.95 -1.42
C ILE A 9 8.11 -10.45 -1.31
N ALA A 10 7.82 -9.93 -0.12
CA ALA A 10 7.62 -8.49 0.07
C ALA A 10 7.97 -8.09 1.50
N ASN A 11 8.42 -6.86 1.64
CA ASN A 11 8.51 -6.22 2.95
C ASN A 11 7.14 -5.63 3.27
N VAL A 12 6.53 -6.08 4.34
CA VAL A 12 5.20 -5.64 4.75
C VAL A 12 5.35 -4.50 5.75
N ASN A 13 4.68 -3.38 5.47
CA ASN A 13 4.71 -2.19 6.32
C ASN A 13 6.13 -1.72 6.63
N PRO A 14 6.95 -1.47 5.61
CA PRO A 14 8.32 -1.03 5.84
C PRO A 14 8.34 0.33 6.51
N THR A 15 9.42 0.61 7.24
CA THR A 15 9.59 1.90 7.89
C THR A 15 9.95 2.96 6.85
N ARG A 16 9.19 4.06 6.84
CA ARG A 16 9.47 5.24 6.05
C ARG A 16 9.60 6.43 6.99
N THR A 17 10.43 7.38 6.64
CA THR A 17 10.69 8.54 7.50
C THR A 17 9.90 9.75 7.01
N LEU A 18 9.08 10.31 7.89
CA LEU A 18 8.36 11.55 7.63
C LEU A 18 8.09 12.20 8.98
N SER A 19 8.65 13.38 9.18
CA SER A 19 8.55 14.08 10.46
C SER A 19 7.16 14.66 10.67
N LYS A 20 6.65 14.55 11.89
CA LYS A 20 5.37 15.14 12.26
C LYS A 20 5.38 16.64 12.00
N GLY A 21 4.32 17.13 11.35
CA GLY A 21 4.20 18.52 10.94
C GLY A 21 4.78 18.84 9.57
N CYS A 22 5.52 17.92 8.99
CA CYS A 22 6.09 18.09 7.65
C CYS A 22 4.97 18.12 6.62
N ILE A 23 5.07 19.03 5.66
CA ILE A 23 4.09 19.12 4.58
C ILE A 23 4.38 18.03 3.56
N ALA A 24 3.39 17.21 3.27
CA ALA A 24 3.53 16.08 2.36
C ALA A 24 2.21 15.79 1.65
N LYS A 25 2.29 14.97 0.60
CA LYS A 25 1.08 14.52 -0.10
C LYS A 25 0.35 13.50 0.75
N CYS A 26 -0.96 13.63 0.81
CA CYS A 26 -1.84 12.74 1.55
C CYS A 26 -2.84 12.09 0.62
N TYR A 27 -2.90 10.76 0.65
CA TYR A 27 -3.85 9.97 -0.14
C TYR A 27 -4.67 9.13 0.83
N ASP A 28 -5.88 9.60 1.12
CA ASP A 28 -6.76 8.87 2.03
C ASP A 28 -7.44 7.70 1.32
N MET A 29 -8.29 6.98 2.03
CA MET A 29 -8.93 5.77 1.49
C MET A 29 -9.76 6.04 0.25
N SER A 30 -10.32 7.24 0.10
CA SER A 30 -11.11 7.59 -1.08
C SER A 30 -10.25 7.74 -2.33
N CYS A 31 -8.94 7.90 -2.17
CA CYS A 31 -8.01 8.04 -3.29
C CYS A 31 -7.61 6.69 -3.89
N LEU A 32 -7.85 5.59 -3.19
CA LEU A 32 -7.51 4.27 -3.72
C LEU A 32 -8.60 3.77 -4.66
N PRO A 33 -8.25 3.42 -5.91
CA PRO A 33 -9.23 2.92 -6.85
C PRO A 33 -9.61 1.47 -6.55
N THR A 34 -10.81 1.08 -6.97
CA THR A 34 -11.22 -0.31 -6.98
C THR A 34 -10.79 -1.00 -8.26
N ARG A 35 -10.46 -0.21 -9.27
CA ARG A 35 -9.92 -0.66 -10.56
C ARG A 35 -8.80 0.29 -10.94
N GLY A 36 -7.90 -0.16 -11.79
CA GLY A 36 -6.74 0.65 -12.17
C GLY A 36 -5.62 0.50 -11.18
N CYS A 37 -4.60 1.33 -11.33
CA CYS A 37 -3.33 1.14 -10.64
C CYS A 37 -2.92 2.29 -9.75
N VAL A 38 -3.38 3.49 -10.04
CA VAL A 38 -2.77 4.71 -9.50
C VAL A 38 -3.78 5.40 -8.60
N PRO A 39 -3.33 5.93 -7.44
CA PRO A 39 -4.24 6.71 -6.59
C PRO A 39 -4.73 7.94 -7.34
N GLU A 40 -5.95 8.36 -7.02
CA GLU A 40 -6.56 9.53 -7.62
C GLU A 40 -6.77 10.61 -6.57
N GLY A 41 -6.63 11.86 -6.98
CA GLY A 41 -6.82 13.00 -6.09
C GLY A 41 -5.63 13.19 -5.18
N GLY A 42 -5.91 13.30 -3.89
CA GLY A 42 -4.88 13.59 -2.91
C GLY A 42 -4.81 15.06 -2.60
N GLU A 43 -4.21 15.40 -1.48
CA GLU A 43 -4.05 16.77 -1.04
C GLU A 43 -2.70 16.93 -0.37
N ILE A 44 -2.27 18.18 -0.26
CA ILE A 44 -1.00 18.50 0.41
C ILE A 44 -1.34 19.05 1.78
N LYS A 45 -0.84 18.42 2.82
CA LYS A 45 -1.11 18.87 4.18
C LYS A 45 -0.02 18.38 5.14
N ALA A 46 -0.06 18.90 6.37
CA ALA A 46 0.91 18.51 7.38
C ALA A 46 0.70 17.07 7.82
N TYR A 47 1.79 16.31 7.86
CA TYR A 47 1.75 14.93 8.35
C TYR A 47 1.49 14.94 9.86
N ASN A 48 0.47 14.23 10.27
CA ASN A 48 0.08 14.14 11.67
C ASN A 48 -0.35 12.72 12.04
N GLY A 49 0.15 11.74 11.34
CA GLY A 49 -0.17 10.33 11.54
C GLY A 49 -0.67 9.70 10.26
N GLY A 50 -0.72 8.39 10.26
CA GLY A 50 -1.10 7.61 9.10
C GLY A 50 0.07 6.80 8.57
N VAL A 51 -0.23 5.88 7.66
CA VAL A 51 0.75 5.01 7.07
C VAL A 51 1.55 5.79 6.01
N ARG A 52 2.85 5.61 6.01
CA ARG A 52 3.77 6.31 5.10
C ARG A 52 4.22 5.38 4.00
N PHE A 53 4.39 5.92 2.80
CA PHE A 53 4.79 5.13 1.64
C PHE A 53 5.55 5.98 0.65
N GLN A 54 6.20 5.31 -0.31
CA GLN A 54 6.98 5.97 -1.36
C GLN A 54 6.82 5.21 -2.67
N ASN A 55 7.41 5.74 -3.74
CA ASN A 55 7.36 5.07 -5.04
C ASN A 55 7.88 3.64 -4.95
N GLY A 56 7.20 2.74 -5.66
CA GLY A 56 7.51 1.33 -5.65
C GLY A 56 6.68 0.53 -4.65
N ASP A 57 6.06 1.22 -3.69
CA ASP A 57 5.20 0.56 -2.72
C ASP A 57 3.82 0.25 -3.32
N THR A 58 3.19 -0.79 -2.83
CA THR A 58 1.82 -1.15 -3.17
C THR A 58 0.99 -1.05 -1.90
N LEU A 59 -0.12 -0.32 -2.00
CA LEU A 59 -1.04 -0.13 -0.88
C LEU A 59 -2.26 -1.01 -1.06
N ILE A 60 -2.74 -1.59 0.03
CA ILE A 60 -4.01 -2.30 0.05
C ILE A 60 -4.79 -1.88 1.29
N ALA A 61 -6.10 -1.70 1.12
CA ALA A 61 -6.96 -1.40 2.26
C ALA A 61 -7.10 -2.63 3.12
N ARG A 62 -6.89 -2.48 4.43
CA ARG A 62 -6.99 -3.60 5.37
C ARG A 62 -8.37 -3.75 6.00
N ILE A 63 -9.24 -2.76 5.82
CA ILE A 63 -10.59 -2.82 6.39
C ILE A 63 -11.58 -3.42 5.40
N THR A 64 -12.45 -4.28 5.88
CA THR A 64 -13.62 -4.73 5.16
C THR A 64 -14.70 -3.65 5.26
N PRO A 65 -15.42 -3.25 4.19
CA PRO A 65 -15.45 -3.88 2.88
C PRO A 65 -14.45 -3.36 1.85
N CYS A 66 -13.58 -2.41 2.20
CA CYS A 66 -12.65 -1.84 1.24
C CYS A 66 -11.72 -2.90 0.63
N LEU A 67 -11.23 -3.83 1.47
CA LEU A 67 -10.41 -4.94 0.98
C LEU A 67 -11.19 -5.82 0.00
N GLU A 68 -12.45 -6.14 0.33
CA GLU A 68 -13.31 -6.97 -0.53
C GLU A 68 -13.64 -6.28 -1.84
N ASN A 69 -13.73 -4.95 -1.82
CA ASN A 69 -13.98 -4.16 -3.02
C ASN A 69 -12.71 -3.95 -3.85
N GLY A 70 -11.58 -4.44 -3.36
CA GLY A 70 -10.34 -4.37 -4.11
C GLY A 70 -9.66 -3.01 -4.10
N LYS A 71 -9.87 -2.20 -3.07
CA LYS A 71 -9.19 -0.89 -2.98
C LYS A 71 -7.70 -1.10 -2.76
N ALA A 72 -6.93 -0.73 -3.77
CA ALA A 72 -5.48 -0.89 -3.76
C ALA A 72 -4.86 0.03 -4.80
N ALA A 73 -3.57 0.33 -4.64
CA ALA A 73 -2.86 1.15 -5.60
C ALA A 73 -1.37 0.81 -5.60
N TYR A 74 -0.76 0.93 -6.77
CA TYR A 74 0.68 0.90 -6.91
C TYR A 74 1.17 2.34 -6.99
N ILE A 75 2.15 2.69 -6.18
CA ILE A 75 2.62 4.07 -6.05
C ILE A 75 3.78 4.31 -7.01
N ASN A 76 3.55 5.19 -7.99
CA ASN A 76 4.57 5.59 -8.95
C ASN A 76 4.45 7.07 -9.34
N ILE A 77 3.72 7.85 -8.56
CA ILE A 77 3.36 9.23 -8.89
C ILE A 77 4.08 10.27 -8.04
N LEU A 78 4.96 9.82 -7.17
CA LEU A 78 5.73 10.72 -6.29
C LEU A 78 7.05 11.09 -6.93
N ASN A 79 7.70 12.10 -6.39
CA ASN A 79 9.07 12.44 -6.78
C ASN A 79 10.03 11.41 -6.21
N ASP A 80 11.24 11.39 -6.72
CA ASP A 80 12.28 10.49 -6.24
C ASP A 80 12.49 10.70 -4.74
N LYS A 81 12.45 9.61 -3.97
CA LYS A 81 12.61 9.60 -2.52
C LYS A 81 11.54 10.37 -1.75
N GLU A 82 10.53 10.87 -2.43
CA GLU A 82 9.41 11.54 -1.74
C GLU A 82 8.60 10.52 -0.94
N VAL A 83 8.25 10.88 0.30
CA VAL A 83 7.39 10.06 1.16
C VAL A 83 6.04 10.75 1.28
N ALA A 84 4.98 10.01 1.01
CA ALA A 84 3.61 10.45 1.19
C ALA A 84 2.97 9.67 2.34
N PHE A 85 1.76 10.02 2.70
CA PHE A 85 1.07 9.33 3.78
C PHE A 85 -0.43 9.21 3.47
N GLY A 86 -1.11 8.40 4.27
CA GLY A 86 -2.54 8.19 4.10
C GLY A 86 -3.16 7.51 5.30
N SER A 87 -4.20 6.73 5.06
CA SER A 87 -4.97 6.08 6.12
C SER A 87 -4.13 5.13 6.96
N THR A 88 -4.42 5.07 8.26
CA THR A 88 -3.84 4.05 9.14
C THR A 88 -4.33 2.64 8.78
N GLU A 89 -5.33 2.54 7.93
CA GLU A 89 -5.91 1.27 7.50
C GLU A 89 -5.31 0.75 6.19
N TYR A 90 -4.12 1.22 5.82
CA TYR A 90 -3.37 0.67 4.69
C TYR A 90 -2.38 -0.38 5.17
N ILE A 91 -2.20 -1.41 4.35
CA ILE A 91 -1.04 -2.28 4.42
C ILE A 91 -0.14 -1.90 3.24
N VAL A 92 1.14 -1.75 3.50
CA VAL A 92 2.12 -1.39 2.49
C VAL A 92 2.97 -2.60 2.17
N PHE A 93 3.10 -2.92 0.89
CA PHE A 93 4.01 -3.96 0.41
C PHE A 93 5.12 -3.30 -0.37
N SER A 94 6.35 -3.45 0.10
CA SER A 94 7.52 -2.94 -0.59
C SER A 94 8.25 -4.10 -1.25
N PRO A 95 8.78 -3.93 -2.48
CA PRO A 95 9.39 -5.05 -3.20
C PRO A 95 10.68 -5.53 -2.54
N VAL A 96 10.92 -6.83 -2.63
CA VAL A 96 12.25 -7.39 -2.39
C VAL A 96 13.05 -7.27 -3.70
N ASP A 97 14.38 -7.36 -3.59
CA ASP A 97 15.29 -7.07 -4.71
C ASP A 97 15.05 -7.93 -5.95
N THR A 98 14.53 -9.13 -5.76
CA THR A 98 14.37 -10.09 -6.85
C THR A 98 13.07 -9.97 -7.62
N MET A 99 12.16 -9.07 -7.19
CA MET A 99 10.83 -8.98 -7.77
C MET A 99 10.58 -7.58 -8.34
N PRO A 100 9.99 -7.47 -9.55
CA PRO A 100 9.55 -6.17 -10.04
C PRO A 100 8.47 -5.61 -9.11
N SER A 101 8.55 -4.32 -8.79
CA SER A 101 7.59 -3.72 -7.87
C SER A 101 6.15 -3.80 -8.36
N SER A 102 5.93 -3.68 -9.67
CA SER A 102 4.59 -3.78 -10.24
C SER A 102 3.95 -5.16 -10.06
N PHE A 103 4.76 -6.20 -9.79
CA PHE A 103 4.25 -7.54 -9.55
C PHE A 103 3.29 -7.57 -8.36
N TYR A 104 3.61 -6.81 -7.32
CA TYR A 104 2.78 -6.79 -6.10
C TYR A 104 1.39 -6.23 -6.38
N TYR A 105 1.30 -5.24 -7.26
CA TYR A 105 0.00 -4.71 -7.63
C TYR A 105 -0.86 -5.78 -8.32
N PHE A 106 -0.29 -6.51 -9.27
CA PHE A 106 -1.03 -7.59 -9.94
C PHE A 106 -1.41 -8.69 -8.95
N LEU A 107 -0.51 -9.02 -8.05
CA LEU A 107 -0.74 -10.06 -7.06
C LEU A 107 -1.94 -9.72 -6.17
N ILE A 108 -2.01 -8.49 -5.68
CA ILE A 108 -3.10 -8.09 -4.78
C ILE A 108 -4.46 -8.01 -5.47
N ARG A 109 -4.49 -7.99 -6.80
CA ARG A 109 -5.75 -8.07 -7.55
C ARG A 109 -6.27 -9.49 -7.68
N SER A 110 -5.48 -10.50 -7.34
CA SER A 110 -5.94 -11.88 -7.42
C SER A 110 -6.84 -12.21 -6.24
N LYS A 111 -7.83 -13.07 -6.47
CA LYS A 111 -8.74 -13.51 -5.41
C LYS A 111 -8.01 -14.31 -4.34
N LYS A 112 -7.05 -15.13 -4.75
CA LYS A 112 -6.26 -15.94 -3.81
C LYS A 112 -5.45 -15.06 -2.87
N PHE A 113 -4.82 -14.03 -3.40
CA PHE A 113 -4.03 -13.15 -2.56
C PHE A 113 -4.91 -12.38 -1.58
N ARG A 114 -6.07 -11.91 -2.04
CA ARG A 114 -6.97 -11.18 -1.14
C ARG A 114 -7.47 -12.06 -0.01
N ALA A 115 -7.80 -13.32 -0.30
CA ALA A 115 -8.19 -14.27 0.74
C ALA A 115 -7.04 -14.50 1.73
N PHE A 116 -5.81 -14.63 1.22
CA PHE A 116 -4.63 -14.79 2.04
C PHE A 116 -4.41 -13.56 2.92
N ALA A 117 -4.55 -12.36 2.34
CA ALA A 117 -4.35 -11.12 3.08
C ALA A 117 -5.38 -10.97 4.21
N LEU A 118 -6.64 -11.35 3.97
CA LEU A 118 -7.66 -11.36 5.00
C LEU A 118 -7.26 -12.25 6.18
N GLN A 119 -6.79 -13.46 5.89
CA GLN A 119 -6.33 -14.38 6.93
C GLN A 119 -5.14 -13.80 7.69
N TYR A 120 -4.20 -13.21 6.97
CA TYR A 120 -3.01 -12.61 7.56
C TYR A 120 -3.40 -11.49 8.55
N MET A 121 -4.33 -10.63 8.14
CA MET A 121 -4.75 -9.52 8.98
C MET A 121 -5.56 -9.95 10.19
N ASN A 122 -6.35 -11.02 10.05
CA ASN A 122 -7.23 -11.49 11.12
C ASN A 122 -6.57 -12.52 12.02
N GLY A 123 -5.57 -13.21 11.51
CA GLY A 123 -4.95 -14.33 12.23
C GLY A 123 -3.67 -13.98 12.97
N SER A 124 -3.17 -12.78 12.79
CA SER A 124 -1.89 -12.40 13.39
C SER A 124 -2.06 -11.60 14.66
#